data_175a84055384cdc41063664184c03b20
#
_entry.id   175a84055384cdc41063664184c03b20
#
_cell.length_a   1.000
_cell.length_b   1.000
_cell.length_c   1.000
_cell.angle_alpha   90.00
_cell.angle_beta   90.00
_cell.angle_gamma   90.00
#
_symmetry.space_group_name_H-M   'P 1'
#
loop_
_entity.id
_entity.type
_entity.pdbx_description
1 polymer ?
#
loop_
_entity_poly.entity_id
_entity_poly.type
_entity_poly.pdbx_seq_one_letter_code
_entity_poly.pdbx_strand_id
1 'polypeptide(L)'
;SAPTFGLCLAFRIGFRLEPKGRTGFAHLFEHMMFQGTPNAPKGTYDRVIEGGGGVNNGSTRYDYTNYIVSAPVSALEPVLWLEADRMKALDFSEKNLSNQKEVVKEEIRVNVKNKPYGLFFWTDVAGTAFDKWENAHDGYGSFTDLDAAQVADVKSFFESYYGPNNAVLAIVGDVTPEEAFAKVEKYFGSIPARPTPAKPDVAEKANTKERTLSQTDPLANVPAVAVGWKLPA
;
A
#
# COMPACT_ATOMS: atom_id res chain seq x y z
N SER A 1 4.22 -30.13 10.92
CA SER A 1 4.42 -28.75 10.44
C SER A 1 4.75 -27.85 11.60
N ALA A 2 5.56 -26.85 11.39
CA ALA A 2 5.82 -25.85 12.44
C ALA A 2 4.51 -25.07 12.71
N PRO A 3 4.17 -24.76 13.99
CA PRO A 3 2.97 -24.00 14.33
C PRO A 3 3.14 -22.54 13.93
N THR A 4 2.75 -22.20 12.72
CA THR A 4 2.87 -20.87 12.15
C THR A 4 1.53 -20.34 11.66
N PHE A 5 1.42 -19.01 11.53
CA PHE A 5 0.30 -18.34 10.89
C PHE A 5 0.79 -17.34 9.84
N GLY A 6 -0.07 -17.10 8.86
CA GLY A 6 0.00 -15.95 7.97
C GLY A 6 -1.15 -15.00 8.27
N LEU A 7 -0.87 -13.70 8.34
CA LEU A 7 -1.84 -12.64 8.50
C LEU A 7 -1.75 -11.70 7.32
N CYS A 8 -2.90 -11.30 6.78
CA CYS A 8 -3.00 -10.23 5.79
C CYS A 8 -4.06 -9.23 6.23
N LEU A 9 -3.66 -8.00 6.51
CA LEU A 9 -4.55 -6.87 6.73
C LEU A 9 -4.54 -6.00 5.47
N ALA A 10 -5.63 -6.02 4.71
CA ALA A 10 -5.77 -5.30 3.46
C ALA A 10 -6.79 -4.17 3.58
N PHE A 11 -6.37 -2.94 3.27
CA PHE A 11 -7.25 -1.79 3.18
C PHE A 11 -7.65 -1.55 1.73
N ARG A 12 -8.92 -1.21 1.50
CA ARG A 12 -9.47 -0.93 0.16
C ARG A 12 -9.10 0.47 -0.31
N ILE A 13 -7.81 0.77 -0.28
CA ILE A 13 -7.19 2.01 -0.75
C ILE A 13 -5.91 1.66 -1.49
N GLY A 14 -5.76 2.13 -2.70
CA GLY A 14 -4.58 2.00 -3.52
C GLY A 14 -4.41 3.25 -4.37
N PHE A 15 -3.41 3.27 -5.24
CA PHE A 15 -3.10 4.48 -6.00
C PHE A 15 -4.20 4.90 -6.99
N ARG A 16 -5.16 4.03 -7.34
CA ARG A 16 -6.34 4.41 -8.12
C ARG A 16 -7.16 5.54 -7.49
N LEU A 17 -7.16 5.66 -6.17
CA LEU A 17 -7.91 6.67 -5.44
C LEU A 17 -7.10 7.94 -5.13
N GLU A 18 -5.88 8.03 -5.63
CA GLU A 18 -5.05 9.22 -5.47
C GLU A 18 -5.59 10.39 -6.29
N PRO A 19 -5.80 11.55 -5.69
CA PRO A 19 -6.20 12.74 -6.45
C PRO A 19 -5.05 13.27 -7.30
N LYS A 20 -5.36 13.99 -8.36
CA LYS A 20 -4.37 14.71 -9.17
C LYS A 20 -3.54 15.67 -8.30
N GLY A 21 -2.24 15.67 -8.49
CA GLY A 21 -1.30 16.45 -7.67
C GLY A 21 -0.99 15.81 -6.31
N ARG A 22 -1.36 14.54 -6.13
CA ARG A 22 -1.09 13.75 -4.93
C ARG A 22 -0.69 12.32 -5.28
N THR A 23 0.04 12.15 -6.39
CA THR A 23 0.52 10.83 -6.84
C THR A 23 1.60 10.29 -5.92
N GLY A 24 1.58 8.99 -5.68
CA GLY A 24 2.50 8.31 -4.76
C GLY A 24 2.07 8.35 -3.29
N PHE A 25 0.92 8.97 -2.97
CA PHE A 25 0.43 9.09 -1.59
C PHE A 25 0.06 7.75 -0.98
N ALA A 26 -0.55 6.84 -1.73
CA ALA A 26 -0.89 5.51 -1.24
C ALA A 26 0.37 4.72 -0.87
N HIS A 27 1.41 4.81 -1.70
CA HIS A 27 2.70 4.19 -1.44
C HIS A 27 3.45 4.87 -0.26
N LEU A 28 3.51 6.20 -0.24
CA LEU A 28 4.06 6.93 0.90
C LEU A 28 3.36 6.55 2.20
N PHE A 29 2.04 6.38 2.16
CA PHE A 29 1.28 6.00 3.32
C PHE A 29 1.55 4.55 3.77
N GLU A 30 1.78 3.62 2.83
CA GLU A 30 2.27 2.27 3.17
C GLU A 30 3.51 2.36 4.06
N HIS A 31 4.49 3.19 3.69
CA HIS A 31 5.69 3.43 4.48
C HIS A 31 5.39 4.07 5.84
N MET A 32 4.46 5.02 5.91
CA MET A 32 4.07 5.67 7.17
C MET A 32 3.50 4.70 8.19
N MET A 33 2.86 3.61 7.77
CA MET A 33 2.31 2.59 8.64
C MET A 33 3.38 1.82 9.45
N PHE A 34 4.65 1.92 9.06
CA PHE A 34 5.78 1.30 9.77
C PHE A 34 6.57 2.30 10.65
N GLN A 35 6.13 3.57 10.72
CA GLN A 35 6.89 4.61 11.42
C GLN A 35 6.54 4.75 12.91
N GLY A 36 5.71 3.86 13.42
CA GLY A 36 5.33 3.81 14.84
C GLY A 36 4.01 4.48 15.15
N THR A 37 3.62 4.30 16.38
CA THR A 37 2.40 4.79 17.00
C THR A 37 2.73 5.45 18.33
N PRO A 38 1.79 6.14 19.01
CA PRO A 38 2.00 6.61 20.37
C PRO A 38 2.32 5.50 21.40
N ASN A 39 1.85 4.26 21.18
CA ASN A 39 2.06 3.13 22.10
C ASN A 39 3.23 2.22 21.67
N ALA A 40 3.54 2.18 20.39
CA ALA A 40 4.62 1.38 19.81
C ALA A 40 5.53 2.28 18.96
N PRO A 41 6.55 2.92 19.56
CA PRO A 41 7.47 3.79 18.84
C PRO A 41 8.15 3.10 17.66
N LYS A 42 8.61 3.88 16.69
CA LYS A 42 9.31 3.41 15.47
C LYS A 42 10.32 2.30 15.78
N GLY A 43 10.28 1.24 14.97
CA GLY A 43 11.11 0.03 15.11
C GLY A 43 10.57 -0.98 16.12
N THR A 44 9.50 -0.68 16.87
CA THR A 44 8.89 -1.66 17.79
C THR A 44 8.17 -2.74 17.01
N TYR A 45 7.48 -2.38 15.93
CA TYR A 45 6.76 -3.31 15.06
C TYR A 45 7.69 -4.42 14.53
N ASP A 46 8.77 -4.02 13.86
CA ASP A 46 9.74 -4.96 13.28
C ASP A 46 10.42 -5.80 14.35
N ARG A 47 10.89 -5.17 15.43
CA ARG A 47 11.55 -5.86 16.53
C ARG A 47 10.67 -6.94 17.18
N VAL A 48 9.37 -6.69 17.34
CA VAL A 48 8.46 -7.67 17.94
C VAL A 48 8.21 -8.82 16.98
N ILE A 49 8.00 -8.55 15.68
CA ILE A 49 7.75 -9.58 14.69
C ILE A 49 9.01 -10.41 14.44
N GLU A 50 10.13 -9.78 14.13
CA GLU A 50 11.40 -10.45 13.85
C GLU A 50 11.94 -11.16 15.11
N GLY A 51 11.86 -10.54 16.28
CA GLY A 51 12.22 -11.15 17.55
C GLY A 51 11.33 -12.34 17.93
N GLY A 52 10.11 -12.38 17.45
CA GLY A 52 9.20 -13.53 17.51
C GLY A 52 9.46 -14.61 16.46
N GLY A 53 10.45 -14.44 15.59
CA GLY A 53 10.78 -15.37 14.51
C GLY A 53 9.88 -15.19 13.26
N GLY A 54 9.23 -14.06 13.13
CA GLY A 54 8.38 -13.72 12.00
C GLY A 54 9.06 -12.81 10.97
N VAL A 55 8.36 -12.60 9.88
CA VAL A 55 8.68 -11.62 8.83
C VAL A 55 7.45 -10.82 8.50
N ASN A 56 7.63 -9.58 8.06
CA ASN A 56 6.54 -8.71 7.64
C ASN A 56 6.86 -8.01 6.32
N ASN A 57 5.83 -7.51 5.65
CA ASN A 57 5.97 -6.66 4.48
C ASN A 57 4.69 -5.85 4.25
N GLY A 58 4.77 -4.84 3.38
CA GLY A 58 3.64 -4.11 2.83
C GLY A 58 3.65 -4.13 1.31
N SER A 59 2.52 -3.87 0.68
CA SER A 59 2.47 -3.56 -0.75
C SER A 59 1.25 -2.74 -1.11
N THR A 60 1.44 -1.78 -2.01
CA THR A 60 0.38 -0.94 -2.59
C THR A 60 0.12 -1.34 -4.03
N ARG A 61 -1.16 -1.45 -4.40
CA ARG A 61 -1.64 -1.79 -5.73
C ARG A 61 -2.69 -0.75 -6.16
N TYR A 62 -3.30 -0.96 -7.32
CA TYR A 62 -4.35 -0.06 -7.84
C TYR A 62 -5.51 0.12 -6.85
N ASP A 63 -6.00 -0.97 -6.26
CA ASP A 63 -7.25 -0.98 -5.50
C ASP A 63 -7.09 -1.27 -4.01
N TYR A 64 -5.89 -1.66 -3.57
CA TYR A 64 -5.63 -2.01 -2.17
C TYR A 64 -4.20 -1.74 -1.73
N THR A 65 -4.04 -1.56 -0.44
CA THR A 65 -2.75 -1.61 0.27
C THR A 65 -2.86 -2.68 1.33
N ASN A 66 -1.95 -3.65 1.33
CA ASN A 66 -1.97 -4.74 2.29
C ASN A 66 -0.67 -4.79 3.10
N TYR A 67 -0.81 -5.31 4.29
CA TYR A 67 0.26 -5.58 5.24
C TYR A 67 0.20 -7.06 5.58
N ILE A 68 1.32 -7.75 5.46
CA ILE A 68 1.42 -9.19 5.66
C ILE A 68 2.40 -9.52 6.75
N VAL A 69 2.08 -10.51 7.56
CA VAL A 69 2.96 -11.09 8.58
C VAL A 69 2.93 -12.60 8.46
N SER A 70 4.08 -13.22 8.54
CA SER A 70 4.20 -14.67 8.73
C SER A 70 5.07 -14.92 9.95
N ALA A 71 4.55 -15.64 10.94
CA ALA A 71 5.22 -15.83 12.22
C ALA A 71 4.77 -17.12 12.92
N PRO A 72 5.52 -17.59 13.95
CA PRO A 72 5.05 -18.62 14.86
C PRO A 72 3.75 -18.21 15.58
N VAL A 73 2.87 -19.17 15.87
CA VAL A 73 1.57 -18.93 16.53
C VAL A 73 1.68 -18.19 17.85
N SER A 74 2.80 -18.39 18.59
CA SER A 74 3.09 -17.64 19.81
C SER A 74 3.18 -16.12 19.64
N ALA A 75 3.42 -15.65 18.41
CA ALA A 75 3.46 -14.23 18.08
C ALA A 75 2.10 -13.66 17.62
N LEU A 76 1.05 -14.49 17.46
CA LEU A 76 -0.24 -14.06 16.94
C LEU A 76 -0.85 -12.90 17.74
N GLU A 77 -0.86 -13.02 19.05
CA GLU A 77 -1.47 -12.00 19.91
C GLU A 77 -0.73 -10.66 19.90
N PRO A 78 0.60 -10.58 20.09
CA PRO A 78 1.33 -9.33 19.92
C PRO A 78 1.22 -8.74 18.50
N VAL A 79 1.17 -9.56 17.45
CA VAL A 79 0.95 -9.08 16.07
C VAL A 79 -0.43 -8.44 15.94
N LEU A 80 -1.49 -9.09 16.40
CA LEU A 80 -2.85 -8.51 16.37
C LEU A 80 -2.96 -7.21 17.16
N TRP A 81 -2.27 -7.11 18.29
CA TRP A 81 -2.21 -5.88 19.06
C TRP A 81 -1.53 -4.75 18.26
N LEU A 82 -0.38 -5.04 17.63
CA LEU A 82 0.35 -4.05 16.80
C LEU A 82 -0.48 -3.60 15.60
N GLU A 83 -1.14 -4.53 14.92
CA GLU A 83 -2.02 -4.21 13.78
C GLU A 83 -3.21 -3.32 14.20
N ALA A 84 -3.83 -3.65 15.32
CA ALA A 84 -4.92 -2.84 15.87
C ALA A 84 -4.44 -1.46 16.34
N ASP A 85 -3.25 -1.38 16.94
CA ASP A 85 -2.68 -0.15 17.44
C ASP A 85 -2.37 0.83 16.30
N ARG A 86 -1.73 0.37 15.22
CA ARG A 86 -1.46 1.21 14.06
C ARG A 86 -2.71 1.57 13.24
N MET A 87 -3.81 0.81 13.35
CA MET A 87 -5.10 1.19 12.80
C MET A 87 -5.77 2.31 13.62
N LYS A 88 -5.49 2.41 14.92
CA LYS A 88 -6.04 3.47 15.80
C LYS A 88 -5.34 4.80 15.57
N ALA A 89 -4.02 4.81 15.57
CA ALA A 89 -3.22 6.02 15.45
C ALA A 89 -1.81 5.72 14.94
N LEU A 90 -1.19 6.70 14.29
CA LEU A 90 0.20 6.66 13.84
C LEU A 90 0.97 7.88 14.35
N ASP A 91 2.30 7.78 14.36
CA ASP A 91 3.18 8.94 14.58
C ASP A 91 3.32 9.76 13.28
N PHE A 92 2.45 10.77 13.14
CA PHE A 92 2.46 11.71 12.02
C PHE A 92 3.41 12.90 12.26
N SER A 93 4.60 12.68 12.80
CA SER A 93 5.58 13.75 12.95
C SER A 93 6.18 14.19 11.61
N GLU A 94 6.51 15.49 11.51
CA GLU A 94 7.25 16.04 10.35
C GLU A 94 8.55 15.28 10.09
N LYS A 95 9.23 14.84 11.14
CA LYS A 95 10.46 14.05 11.04
C LYS A 95 10.22 12.73 10.31
N ASN A 96 9.17 11.99 10.69
CA ASN A 96 8.83 10.71 10.05
C ASN A 96 8.40 10.94 8.60
N LEU A 97 7.54 11.92 8.34
CA LEU A 97 7.08 12.24 6.99
C LEU A 97 8.25 12.63 6.09
N SER A 98 9.10 13.57 6.50
CA SER A 98 10.26 14.03 5.73
C SER A 98 11.21 12.86 5.42
N ASN A 99 11.49 12.00 6.40
CA ASN A 99 12.31 10.81 6.18
C ASN A 99 11.66 9.86 5.16
N GLN A 100 10.37 9.57 5.26
CA GLN A 100 9.72 8.63 4.35
C GLN A 100 9.56 9.17 2.94
N LYS A 101 9.39 10.47 2.74
CA LYS A 101 9.48 11.08 1.40
C LYS A 101 10.81 10.75 0.71
N GLU A 102 11.92 10.89 1.42
CA GLU A 102 13.24 10.58 0.85
C GLU A 102 13.44 9.08 0.58
N VAL A 103 12.96 8.22 1.50
CA VAL A 103 13.00 6.75 1.33
C VAL A 103 12.20 6.33 0.08
N VAL A 104 10.97 6.81 -0.08
CA VAL A 104 10.14 6.50 -1.25
C VAL A 104 10.76 7.03 -2.54
N LYS A 105 11.30 8.25 -2.53
CA LYS A 105 12.01 8.80 -3.69
C LYS A 105 13.24 7.98 -4.07
N GLU A 106 13.99 7.50 -3.08
CA GLU A 106 15.15 6.65 -3.34
C GLU A 106 14.74 5.28 -3.88
N GLU A 107 13.68 4.69 -3.33
CA GLU A 107 13.11 3.46 -3.86
C GLU A 107 12.68 3.61 -5.33
N ILE A 108 12.01 4.70 -5.67
CA ILE A 108 11.65 5.03 -7.06
C ILE A 108 12.90 5.15 -7.94
N ARG A 109 13.97 5.80 -7.46
CA ARG A 109 15.23 5.88 -8.21
C ARG A 109 15.81 4.50 -8.47
N VAL A 110 15.95 3.69 -7.43
CA VAL A 110 16.62 2.38 -7.51
C VAL A 110 15.77 1.36 -8.27
N ASN A 111 14.47 1.29 -7.98
CA ASN A 111 13.61 0.22 -8.50
C ASN A 111 12.94 0.55 -9.84
N VAL A 112 12.89 1.83 -10.21
CA VAL A 112 12.20 2.29 -11.41
C VAL A 112 13.15 3.04 -12.34
N LYS A 113 13.65 4.21 -11.91
CA LYS A 113 14.39 5.13 -12.81
C LYS A 113 15.75 4.63 -13.24
N ASN A 114 16.44 3.85 -12.39
CA ASN A 114 17.77 3.30 -12.67
C ASN A 114 17.73 1.87 -13.23
N LYS A 115 16.55 1.39 -13.63
CA LYS A 115 16.40 0.08 -14.26
C LYS A 115 15.95 0.24 -15.71
N PRO A 116 16.49 -0.59 -16.63
CA PRO A 116 15.95 -0.70 -17.98
C PRO A 116 14.45 -1.02 -17.91
N TYR A 117 13.65 -0.30 -18.67
CA TYR A 117 12.18 -0.46 -18.74
C TYR A 117 11.42 -0.26 -17.41
N GLY A 118 11.99 0.45 -16.45
CA GLY A 118 11.42 0.59 -15.11
C GLY A 118 10.01 1.19 -15.06
N LEU A 119 9.68 2.09 -16.00
CA LEU A 119 8.34 2.67 -16.14
C LEU A 119 7.43 1.92 -17.11
N PHE A 120 7.98 1.03 -17.93
CA PHE A 120 7.33 0.49 -19.11
C PHE A 120 6.01 -0.24 -18.80
N PHE A 121 6.03 -1.23 -17.89
CA PHE A 121 4.83 -2.02 -17.61
C PHE A 121 3.82 -1.29 -16.73
N TRP A 122 4.28 -0.58 -15.73
CA TRP A 122 3.41 -0.02 -14.71
C TRP A 122 2.84 1.35 -15.06
N THR A 123 3.57 2.13 -15.87
CA THR A 123 3.22 3.51 -16.20
C THR A 123 2.84 3.66 -17.65
N ASP A 124 3.74 3.28 -18.57
CA ASP A 124 3.58 3.58 -19.99
C ASP A 124 2.47 2.75 -20.63
N VAL A 125 2.38 1.46 -20.29
CA VAL A 125 1.30 0.59 -20.81
C VAL A 125 -0.05 1.04 -20.28
N ALA A 126 -0.18 1.32 -19.00
CA ALA A 126 -1.42 1.81 -18.40
C ALA A 126 -1.80 3.18 -18.97
N GLY A 127 -0.88 4.13 -19.02
CA GLY A 127 -1.08 5.47 -19.58
C GLY A 127 -1.46 5.47 -21.06
N THR A 128 -1.00 4.46 -21.82
CA THR A 128 -1.37 4.30 -23.23
C THR A 128 -2.74 3.63 -23.40
N ALA A 129 -3.06 2.65 -22.55
CA ALA A 129 -4.27 1.85 -22.67
C ALA A 129 -5.52 2.58 -22.16
N PHE A 130 -5.42 3.35 -21.07
CA PHE A 130 -6.56 3.91 -20.36
C PHE A 130 -6.70 5.43 -20.56
N ASP A 131 -7.94 5.93 -20.45
CA ASP A 131 -8.28 7.34 -20.60
C ASP A 131 -8.56 8.03 -19.25
N LYS A 132 -9.15 7.29 -18.30
CA LYS A 132 -9.44 7.83 -16.97
C LYS A 132 -8.15 7.94 -16.16
N TRP A 133 -8.01 9.06 -15.46
CA TRP A 133 -6.89 9.29 -14.56
C TRP A 133 -6.65 8.14 -13.57
N GLU A 134 -7.70 7.65 -12.98
CA GLU A 134 -7.69 6.59 -11.98
C GLU A 134 -7.09 5.28 -12.49
N ASN A 135 -7.17 5.04 -13.80
CA ASN A 135 -6.61 3.84 -14.43
C ASN A 135 -5.26 4.07 -15.10
N ALA A 136 -4.94 5.31 -15.44
CA ALA A 136 -3.82 5.65 -16.31
C ALA A 136 -2.60 6.22 -15.57
N HIS A 137 -2.78 6.77 -14.35
CA HIS A 137 -1.68 7.44 -13.67
C HIS A 137 -0.70 6.47 -13.00
N ASP A 138 0.50 6.96 -12.78
CA ASP A 138 1.59 6.25 -12.14
C ASP A 138 1.41 6.13 -10.64
N GLY A 139 1.37 4.91 -10.12
CA GLY A 139 1.26 4.64 -8.69
C GLY A 139 2.55 4.82 -7.89
N TYR A 140 3.70 4.95 -8.55
CA TYR A 140 4.95 5.31 -7.86
C TYR A 140 4.95 6.76 -7.39
N GLY A 141 4.32 7.64 -8.15
CA GLY A 141 4.20 9.05 -7.87
C GLY A 141 5.32 9.94 -8.39
N SER A 142 4.98 11.20 -8.59
CA SER A 142 5.97 12.21 -8.96
C SER A 142 6.72 12.72 -7.72
N PHE A 143 7.99 13.08 -7.89
CA PHE A 143 8.78 13.69 -6.81
C PHE A 143 8.17 15.03 -6.37
N THR A 144 7.61 15.79 -7.30
CA THR A 144 6.91 17.05 -7.00
C THR A 144 5.73 16.84 -6.05
N ASP A 145 4.89 15.82 -6.31
CA ASP A 145 3.75 15.52 -5.46
C ASP A 145 4.17 14.99 -4.09
N LEU A 146 5.20 14.12 -4.06
CA LEU A 146 5.77 13.61 -2.81
C LEU A 146 6.37 14.74 -1.96
N ASP A 147 7.11 15.68 -2.58
CA ASP A 147 7.68 16.82 -1.87
C ASP A 147 6.61 17.76 -1.31
N ALA A 148 5.50 17.92 -2.03
CA ALA A 148 4.37 18.75 -1.60
C ALA A 148 3.53 18.15 -0.47
N ALA A 149 3.72 16.85 -0.14
CA ALA A 149 2.97 16.17 0.91
C ALA A 149 3.22 16.81 2.29
N GLN A 150 2.14 17.06 3.04
CA GLN A 150 2.17 17.64 4.38
C GLN A 150 1.57 16.67 5.41
N VAL A 151 1.90 16.85 6.68
CA VAL A 151 1.33 16.05 7.78
C VAL A 151 -0.20 16.07 7.77
N ALA A 152 -0.81 17.21 7.45
CA ALA A 152 -2.27 17.33 7.36
C ALA A 152 -2.86 16.42 6.26
N ASP A 153 -2.20 16.33 5.10
CA ASP A 153 -2.62 15.45 4.00
C ASP A 153 -2.58 13.97 4.44
N VAL A 154 -1.48 13.58 5.10
CA VAL A 154 -1.29 12.19 5.57
C VAL A 154 -2.31 11.82 6.65
N LYS A 155 -2.59 12.73 7.59
CA LYS A 155 -3.65 12.54 8.59
C LYS A 155 -5.02 12.37 7.95
N SER A 156 -5.37 13.25 7.02
CA SER A 156 -6.65 13.19 6.30
C SER A 156 -6.80 11.88 5.51
N PHE A 157 -5.73 11.43 4.89
CA PHE A 157 -5.70 10.15 4.17
C PHE A 157 -5.94 8.96 5.12
N PHE A 158 -5.27 8.94 6.25
CA PHE A 158 -5.49 7.93 7.30
C PHE A 158 -6.93 7.91 7.80
N GLU A 159 -7.45 9.06 8.16
CA GLU A 159 -8.82 9.20 8.67
C GLU A 159 -9.89 8.79 7.66
N SER A 160 -9.58 8.95 6.36
CA SER A 160 -10.50 8.60 5.29
C SER A 160 -10.50 7.11 4.94
N TYR A 161 -9.36 6.43 5.03
CA TYR A 161 -9.20 5.11 4.41
C TYR A 161 -8.79 3.99 5.36
N TYR A 162 -8.17 4.27 6.50
CA TYR A 162 -7.57 3.27 7.38
C TYR A 162 -8.47 2.89 8.57
N GLY A 163 -9.78 2.80 8.32
CA GLY A 163 -10.75 2.32 9.30
C GLY A 163 -11.09 0.83 9.12
N PRO A 164 -11.62 0.18 10.19
CA PRO A 164 -11.96 -1.25 10.14
C PRO A 164 -13.05 -1.56 9.12
N ASN A 165 -13.96 -0.64 8.83
CA ASN A 165 -15.01 -0.77 7.81
C ASN A 165 -14.48 -0.73 6.36
N ASN A 166 -13.23 -0.32 6.16
CA ASN A 166 -12.55 -0.33 4.85
C ASN A 166 -11.43 -1.37 4.78
N ALA A 167 -11.39 -2.32 5.72
CA ALA A 167 -10.34 -3.32 5.83
C ALA A 167 -10.90 -4.74 5.73
N VAL A 168 -10.03 -5.66 5.31
CA VAL A 168 -10.24 -7.11 5.39
C VAL A 168 -9.03 -7.69 6.11
N LEU A 169 -9.28 -8.45 7.17
CA LEU A 169 -8.26 -9.19 7.89
C LEU A 169 -8.43 -10.68 7.60
N ALA A 170 -7.39 -11.31 7.07
CA ALA A 170 -7.32 -12.75 6.87
C ALA A 170 -6.20 -13.34 7.74
N ILE A 171 -6.51 -14.42 8.42
CA ILE A 171 -5.57 -15.20 9.24
C ILE A 171 -5.66 -16.66 8.79
N VAL A 172 -4.53 -17.26 8.44
CA VAL A 172 -4.42 -18.64 7.97
C VAL A 172 -3.27 -19.32 8.69
N GLY A 173 -3.47 -20.52 9.22
CA GLY A 173 -2.41 -21.27 9.88
C GLY A 173 -2.89 -22.16 11.01
N ASP A 174 -2.02 -22.43 11.95
CA ASP A 174 -2.29 -23.30 13.11
C ASP A 174 -3.01 -22.53 14.23
N VAL A 175 -4.21 -22.07 13.93
CA VAL A 175 -5.08 -21.32 14.84
C VAL A 175 -6.54 -21.69 14.54
N THR A 176 -7.36 -21.90 15.57
CA THR A 176 -8.79 -22.15 15.36
C THR A 176 -9.53 -20.85 15.02
N PRO A 177 -10.62 -20.92 14.25
CA PRO A 177 -11.44 -19.75 13.97
C PRO A 177 -11.92 -19.05 15.24
N GLU A 178 -12.33 -19.81 16.24
CA GLU A 178 -12.84 -19.31 17.52
C GLU A 178 -11.80 -18.48 18.27
N GLU A 179 -10.55 -18.95 18.34
CA GLU A 179 -9.44 -18.22 18.94
C GLU A 179 -9.08 -16.97 18.16
N ALA A 180 -9.04 -17.09 16.82
CA ALA A 180 -8.75 -15.96 15.95
C ALA A 180 -9.81 -14.86 16.12
N PHE A 181 -11.10 -15.20 16.05
CA PHE A 181 -12.19 -14.24 16.23
C PHE A 181 -12.20 -13.61 17.62
N ALA A 182 -11.99 -14.37 18.69
CA ALA A 182 -11.93 -13.82 20.04
C ALA A 182 -10.79 -12.80 20.19
N LYS A 183 -9.61 -13.09 19.64
CA LYS A 183 -8.47 -12.16 19.67
C LYS A 183 -8.70 -10.93 18.79
N VAL A 184 -9.27 -11.09 17.61
CA VAL A 184 -9.62 -9.98 16.72
C VAL A 184 -10.64 -9.08 17.40
N GLU A 185 -11.71 -9.61 17.98
CA GLU A 185 -12.70 -8.83 18.72
C GLU A 185 -12.06 -8.06 19.90
N LYS A 186 -11.18 -8.72 20.64
CA LYS A 186 -10.46 -8.10 21.77
C LYS A 186 -9.68 -6.83 21.36
N TYR A 187 -8.98 -6.85 20.22
CA TYR A 187 -8.09 -5.76 19.81
C TYR A 187 -8.72 -4.77 18.85
N PHE A 188 -9.57 -5.23 17.94
CA PHE A 188 -10.17 -4.40 16.89
C PHE A 188 -11.60 -3.96 17.19
N GLY A 189 -12.35 -4.70 18.02
CA GLY A 189 -13.78 -4.45 18.26
C GLY A 189 -14.12 -3.06 18.79
N SER A 190 -13.19 -2.40 19.47
CA SER A 190 -13.37 -1.01 19.95
C SER A 190 -12.98 0.07 18.95
N ILE A 191 -12.44 -0.28 17.78
CA ILE A 191 -12.00 0.71 16.79
C ILE A 191 -13.23 1.22 16.03
N PRO A 192 -13.52 2.52 16.06
CA PRO A 192 -14.71 3.03 15.39
C PRO A 192 -14.57 2.98 13.87
N ALA A 193 -15.69 2.78 13.18
CA ALA A 193 -15.77 2.96 11.74
C ALA A 193 -15.43 4.41 11.35
N ARG A 194 -14.84 4.59 10.18
CA ARG A 194 -14.49 5.90 9.65
C ARG A 194 -15.30 6.22 8.40
N PRO A 195 -15.67 7.50 8.16
CA PRO A 195 -16.26 7.91 6.89
C PRO A 195 -15.28 7.61 5.75
N THR A 196 -15.65 6.71 4.84
CA THR A 196 -14.81 6.37 3.69
C THR A 196 -15.39 7.05 2.45
N PRO A 197 -14.59 7.79 1.66
CA PRO A 197 -15.05 8.41 0.42
C PRO A 197 -15.63 7.38 -0.56
N ALA A 198 -16.62 7.80 -1.34
CA ALA A 198 -17.17 6.98 -2.41
C ALA A 198 -16.06 6.66 -3.44
N LYS A 199 -16.05 5.43 -3.93
CA LYS A 199 -15.13 5.05 -5.00
C LYS A 199 -15.51 5.76 -6.31
N PRO A 200 -14.52 6.23 -7.09
CA PRO A 200 -14.80 6.81 -8.40
C PRO A 200 -15.32 5.72 -9.35
N ASP A 201 -16.13 6.15 -10.32
CA ASP A 201 -16.48 5.29 -11.45
C ASP A 201 -15.27 5.16 -12.40
N VAL A 202 -14.66 3.99 -12.38
CA VAL A 202 -13.46 3.68 -13.17
C VAL A 202 -13.78 2.92 -14.46
N ALA A 203 -15.07 2.65 -14.76
CA ALA A 203 -15.47 1.96 -15.97
C ALA A 203 -15.09 2.77 -17.22
N GLU A 204 -14.51 2.11 -18.21
CA GLU A 204 -14.08 2.71 -19.46
C GLU A 204 -14.64 1.94 -20.67
N LYS A 205 -14.84 2.67 -21.75
CA LYS A 205 -15.19 2.05 -23.03
C LYS A 205 -14.00 1.30 -23.62
N ALA A 206 -14.28 0.27 -24.39
CA ALA A 206 -13.26 -0.41 -25.18
C ALA A 206 -12.55 0.58 -26.14
N ASN A 207 -11.28 0.37 -26.37
CA ASN A 207 -10.55 1.12 -27.38
C ASN A 207 -11.07 0.75 -28.77
N THR A 208 -11.44 1.73 -29.57
CA THR A 208 -11.94 1.53 -30.95
C THR A 208 -10.82 1.54 -31.98
N LYS A 209 -9.61 1.93 -31.58
CA LYS A 209 -8.42 2.01 -32.42
C LYS A 209 -7.22 1.51 -31.65
N GLU A 210 -6.25 0.98 -32.35
CA GLU A 210 -4.93 0.70 -31.82
C GLU A 210 -4.28 2.00 -31.30
N ARG A 211 -3.60 1.88 -30.19
CA ARG A 211 -2.78 2.95 -29.59
C ARG A 211 -1.34 2.46 -29.51
N THR A 212 -0.42 3.28 -29.95
CA THR A 212 1.00 2.93 -29.97
C THR A 212 1.79 3.99 -29.20
N LEU A 213 2.69 3.55 -28.35
CA LEU A 213 3.72 4.37 -27.74
C LEU A 213 5.09 3.80 -28.15
N SER A 214 5.98 4.66 -28.57
CA SER A 214 7.38 4.30 -28.84
C SER A 214 8.30 5.24 -28.08
N GLN A 215 9.23 4.70 -27.32
CA GLN A 215 10.19 5.48 -26.54
C GLN A 215 11.58 4.84 -26.63
N THR A 216 12.60 5.65 -26.37
CA THR A 216 13.97 5.18 -26.20
C THR A 216 14.32 5.16 -24.74
N ASP A 217 14.74 4.00 -24.24
CA ASP A 217 15.27 3.87 -22.89
C ASP A 217 16.81 3.85 -22.98
N PRO A 218 17.51 4.84 -22.41
CA PRO A 218 18.96 4.93 -22.47
C PRO A 218 19.68 3.85 -21.67
N LEU A 219 18.98 3.15 -20.79
CA LEU A 219 19.52 2.04 -19.98
C LEU A 219 19.33 0.68 -20.64
N ALA A 220 18.53 0.61 -21.71
CA ALA A 220 18.19 -0.66 -22.35
C ALA A 220 19.17 -1.01 -23.48
N ASN A 221 19.62 -2.27 -23.50
CA ASN A 221 20.52 -2.80 -24.53
C ASN A 221 19.81 -3.62 -25.62
N VAL A 222 18.54 -3.98 -25.39
CA VAL A 222 17.71 -4.76 -26.30
C VAL A 222 16.33 -4.12 -26.41
N PRO A 223 15.64 -4.26 -27.56
CA PRO A 223 14.27 -3.75 -27.65
C PRO A 223 13.30 -4.56 -26.80
N ALA A 224 12.27 -3.91 -26.26
CA ALA A 224 11.14 -4.55 -25.60
C ALA A 224 9.83 -4.13 -26.26
N VAL A 225 8.87 -5.04 -26.34
CA VAL A 225 7.53 -4.80 -26.87
C VAL A 225 6.51 -5.30 -25.86
N ALA A 226 5.50 -4.49 -25.57
CA ALA A 226 4.32 -4.92 -24.85
C ALA A 226 3.08 -4.74 -25.74
N VAL A 227 2.19 -5.71 -25.69
CA VAL A 227 0.89 -5.66 -26.37
C VAL A 227 -0.17 -5.92 -25.29
N GLY A 228 -1.12 -5.01 -25.14
CA GLY A 228 -2.16 -5.06 -24.12
C GLY A 228 -3.56 -4.91 -24.70
N TRP A 229 -4.52 -5.55 -24.05
CA TRP A 229 -5.95 -5.40 -24.37
C TRP A 229 -6.70 -4.95 -23.13
N LYS A 230 -7.58 -3.97 -23.32
CA LYS A 230 -8.52 -3.56 -22.31
C LYS A 230 -9.60 -4.64 -22.19
N LEU A 231 -9.73 -5.26 -21.03
CA LEU A 231 -10.78 -6.23 -20.77
C LEU A 231 -12.10 -5.50 -20.45
N PRO A 232 -13.25 -6.12 -20.75
CA PRO A 232 -14.54 -5.61 -20.27
C PRO A 232 -14.56 -5.54 -18.73
N ALA A 233 -15.24 -4.53 -18.19
CA ALA A 233 -15.44 -4.37 -16.76
C ALA A 233 -16.44 -5.40 -16.21
#